data_b3e6e3d7688445ff6c96dcf7bc39cad3
#
_entry.id   b3e6e3d7688445ff6c96dcf7bc39cad3
#
_cell.length_a   1.000
_cell.length_b   1.000
_cell.length_c   1.000
_cell.angle_alpha   90.00
_cell.angle_beta   90.00
_cell.angle_gamma   90.00
#
_symmetry.space_group_name_H-M   'P 1'
#
loop_
_entity.id
_entity.type
_entity.pdbx_description
1 polymer ?
#
loop_
_entity_poly.entity_id
_entity_poly.type
_entity_poly.pdbx_seq_one_letter_code
_entity_poly.pdbx_strand_id
1 'polypeptide(L)'
;AIGKLIETLILSSEFVYRFEFGRGQPDDHGRRMMSPRDASYALSYALTDSSPDDELVAAVKRGELRTREDYRREVVRMLDKRDQYYVIDETVQKAGFNSSITNTPIRKLRFFREFFGYTKAMTIFKDDARFSNGVRYDSVKGRLVDEADMLVDHIIQHDQRVFENLLTTESFYVYHS
;
A
#
# COMPACT_ATOMS: atom_id res chain seq x y z
N ALA A 1 2.48 -15.00 37.27
CA ALA A 1 3.47 -13.92 37.01
C ALA A 1 3.68 -13.71 35.52
N ILE A 2 4.04 -14.72 34.72
CA ILE A 2 4.33 -14.60 33.29
C ILE A 2 3.13 -14.11 32.49
N GLY A 3 1.92 -14.64 32.75
CA GLY A 3 0.71 -14.19 32.04
C GLY A 3 0.44 -12.69 32.19
N LYS A 4 0.56 -12.14 33.40
CA LYS A 4 0.41 -10.70 33.62
C LYS A 4 1.49 -9.86 32.94
N LEU A 5 2.73 -10.38 32.85
CA LEU A 5 3.80 -9.70 32.14
C LEU A 5 3.51 -9.62 30.64
N ILE A 6 3.07 -10.73 30.04
CA ILE A 6 2.67 -10.78 28.62
C ILE A 6 1.49 -9.84 28.37
N GLU A 7 0.48 -9.86 29.21
CA GLU A 7 -0.67 -8.95 29.11
C GLU A 7 -0.25 -7.49 29.18
N THR A 8 0.64 -7.14 30.12
CA THR A 8 1.18 -5.77 30.25
C THR A 8 1.98 -5.36 29.01
N LEU A 9 2.77 -6.28 28.44
CA LEU A 9 3.53 -6.00 27.21
C LEU A 9 2.60 -5.80 26.01
N ILE A 10 1.59 -6.65 25.85
CA ILE A 10 0.62 -6.54 24.74
C ILE A 10 -0.20 -5.25 24.84
N LEU A 11 -0.53 -4.81 26.06
CA LEU A 11 -1.29 -3.59 26.29
C LEU A 11 -0.41 -2.32 26.37
N SER A 12 0.91 -2.45 26.23
CA SER A 12 1.76 -1.27 26.18
C SER A 12 1.55 -0.49 24.89
N SER A 13 1.60 0.85 25.00
CA SER A 13 1.41 1.72 23.85
C SER A 13 2.44 1.48 22.76
N GLU A 14 3.68 1.11 23.12
CA GLU A 14 4.76 0.80 22.20
C GLU A 14 4.54 -0.50 21.44
N PHE A 15 3.75 -1.41 21.97
CA PHE A 15 3.39 -2.66 21.30
C PHE A 15 2.19 -2.48 20.35
N VAL A 16 1.18 -1.72 20.80
CA VAL A 16 -0.09 -1.55 20.08
C VAL A 16 0.02 -0.50 18.97
N TYR A 17 0.80 0.57 19.22
CA TYR A 17 0.91 1.70 18.31
C TYR A 17 2.33 1.87 17.78
N ARG A 18 2.43 2.15 16.50
CA ARG A 18 3.66 2.65 15.90
C ARG A 18 3.75 4.14 16.12
N PHE A 19 4.83 4.58 16.78
CA PHE A 19 5.10 5.99 16.98
C PHE A 19 5.97 6.55 15.85
N GLU A 20 5.47 7.59 15.21
CA GLU A 20 6.20 8.35 14.18
C GLU A 20 6.47 9.78 14.65
N PHE A 21 6.78 9.93 15.94
CA PHE A 21 7.09 11.22 16.51
C PHE A 21 8.54 11.61 16.21
N GLY A 22 8.70 12.79 15.61
CA GLY A 22 10.02 13.38 15.45
C GLY A 22 10.63 13.81 16.77
N ARG A 23 11.96 13.81 16.81
CA ARG A 23 12.78 14.19 17.98
C ARG A 23 13.68 15.37 17.64
N GLY A 24 14.24 16.01 18.66
CA GLY A 24 15.17 17.13 18.50
C GLY A 24 14.49 18.45 18.18
N GLN A 25 15.26 19.40 17.69
CA GLN A 25 14.77 20.72 17.32
C GLN A 25 13.93 20.64 16.02
N PRO A 26 12.84 21.39 15.94
CA PRO A 26 12.07 21.48 14.72
C PRO A 26 12.83 22.26 13.64
N ASP A 27 12.55 21.96 12.38
CA ASP A 27 12.97 22.80 11.25
C ASP A 27 12.08 24.07 11.14
N ASP A 28 12.35 24.90 10.14
CA ASP A 28 11.62 26.16 9.88
C ASP A 28 10.11 25.97 9.61
N HIS A 29 9.68 24.74 9.39
CA HIS A 29 8.28 24.36 9.20
C HIS A 29 7.69 23.60 10.41
N GLY A 30 8.39 23.59 11.54
CA GLY A 30 7.95 22.88 12.75
C GLY A 30 8.08 21.35 12.68
N ARG A 31 8.74 20.79 11.65
CA ARG A 31 8.91 19.35 11.46
C ARG A 31 10.16 18.86 12.18
N ARG A 32 10.10 17.64 12.69
CA ARG A 32 11.22 16.99 13.39
C ARG A 32 11.58 15.69 12.72
N MET A 33 12.86 15.35 12.72
CA MET A 33 13.33 14.06 12.22
C MET A 33 12.97 12.94 13.18
N MET A 34 12.54 11.82 12.64
CA MET A 34 12.33 10.59 13.42
C MET A 34 13.66 9.97 13.85
N SER A 35 13.62 9.09 14.85
CA SER A 35 14.78 8.25 15.12
C SER A 35 15.05 7.34 13.89
N PRO A 36 16.31 6.92 13.64
CA PRO A 36 16.61 6.02 12.53
C PRO A 36 15.77 4.74 12.54
N ARG A 37 15.48 4.21 13.72
CA ARG A 37 14.61 3.04 13.88
C ARG A 37 13.19 3.36 13.44
N ASP A 38 12.58 4.42 13.97
CA ASP A 38 11.19 4.77 13.64
C ASP A 38 11.07 5.12 12.15
N ALA A 39 12.08 5.79 11.59
CA ALA A 39 12.17 6.10 10.16
C ALA A 39 12.20 4.82 9.29
N SER A 40 12.95 3.80 9.69
CA SER A 40 13.00 2.54 8.94
C SER A 40 11.63 1.85 8.87
N TYR A 41 10.91 1.85 9.97
CA TYR A 41 9.53 1.32 10.00
C TYR A 41 8.56 2.19 9.19
N ALA A 42 8.64 3.51 9.33
CA ALA A 42 7.78 4.43 8.60
C ALA A 42 7.95 4.27 7.08
N LEU A 43 9.19 4.21 6.59
CA LEU A 43 9.50 4.00 5.17
C LEU A 43 8.99 2.64 4.68
N SER A 44 9.28 1.57 5.43
CA SER A 44 8.88 0.23 5.03
C SER A 44 7.36 0.09 4.98
N TYR A 45 6.66 0.48 6.02
CA TYR A 45 5.20 0.41 6.04
C TYR A 45 4.54 1.36 5.03
N ALA A 46 5.15 2.49 4.72
CA ALA A 46 4.62 3.40 3.70
C ALA A 46 4.65 2.81 2.30
N LEU A 47 5.63 1.96 2.00
CA LEU A 47 5.84 1.41 0.66
C LEU A 47 5.38 -0.05 0.52
N THR A 48 5.62 -0.89 1.54
CA THR A 48 5.45 -2.34 1.43
C THR A 48 4.40 -2.92 2.37
N ASP A 49 3.89 -2.12 3.31
CA ASP A 49 2.96 -2.56 4.36
C ASP A 49 3.53 -3.70 5.23
N SER A 50 4.85 -3.78 5.32
CA SER A 50 5.58 -4.79 6.05
C SER A 50 6.70 -4.21 6.90
N SER A 51 7.31 -5.05 7.76
CA SER A 51 8.49 -4.68 8.55
C SER A 51 9.68 -4.31 7.67
N PRO A 52 10.65 -3.52 8.20
CA PRO A 52 11.86 -3.15 7.47
C PRO A 52 12.61 -4.36 6.93
N ASP A 53 13.09 -4.25 5.69
CA ASP A 53 13.99 -5.23 5.10
C ASP A 53 15.38 -5.20 5.75
N ASP A 54 16.21 -6.21 5.48
CA ASP A 54 17.54 -6.33 6.08
C ASP A 54 18.44 -5.13 5.77
N GLU A 55 18.26 -4.48 4.62
CA GLU A 55 19.02 -3.32 4.22
C GLU A 55 18.65 -2.09 5.03
N LEU A 56 17.35 -1.85 5.27
CA LEU A 56 16.90 -0.81 6.19
C LEU A 56 17.38 -1.05 7.61
N VAL A 57 17.33 -2.31 8.08
CA VAL A 57 17.86 -2.69 9.40
C VAL A 57 19.36 -2.42 9.47
N ALA A 58 20.11 -2.75 8.42
CA ALA A 58 21.54 -2.49 8.34
C ALA A 58 21.84 -0.98 8.31
N ALA A 59 21.05 -0.18 7.57
CA ALA A 59 21.19 1.28 7.55
C ALA A 59 21.01 1.89 8.95
N VAL A 60 20.01 1.42 9.71
CA VAL A 60 19.83 1.83 11.11
C VAL A 60 21.05 1.50 11.95
N LYS A 61 21.61 0.28 11.83
CA LYS A 61 22.81 -0.16 12.58
C LYS A 61 24.05 0.66 12.24
N ARG A 62 24.18 1.13 11.00
CA ARG A 62 25.27 2.04 10.57
C ARG A 62 25.06 3.48 11.02
N GLY A 63 23.94 3.80 11.64
CA GLY A 63 23.60 5.15 12.10
C GLY A 63 23.14 6.08 10.98
N GLU A 64 22.70 5.53 9.86
CA GLU A 64 22.07 6.23 8.74
C GLU A 64 20.59 6.53 9.04
N LEU A 65 19.82 7.01 8.05
CA LEU A 65 18.44 7.44 8.19
C LEU A 65 18.25 8.63 9.14
N ARG A 66 19.14 9.61 9.00
CA ARG A 66 19.11 10.84 9.83
C ARG A 66 18.79 12.09 9.03
N THR A 67 18.91 12.02 7.71
CA THR A 67 18.68 13.14 6.81
C THR A 67 17.59 12.83 5.80
N ARG A 68 17.08 13.85 5.12
CA ARG A 68 16.13 13.67 4.01
C ARG A 68 16.77 12.94 2.84
N GLU A 69 18.03 13.16 2.61
CA GLU A 69 18.81 12.49 1.58
C GLU A 69 18.93 11.00 1.86
N ASP A 70 19.11 10.60 3.12
CA ASP A 70 19.08 9.21 3.54
C ASP A 70 17.70 8.58 3.24
N TYR A 71 16.65 9.27 3.62
CA TYR A 71 15.27 8.80 3.37
C TYR A 71 15.03 8.65 1.88
N ARG A 72 15.39 9.66 1.09
CA ARG A 72 15.23 9.60 -0.37
C ARG A 72 15.98 8.43 -0.99
N ARG A 73 17.24 8.21 -0.58
CA ARG A 73 18.06 7.09 -1.05
C ARG A 73 17.36 5.75 -0.82
N GLU A 74 16.88 5.53 0.41
CA GLU A 74 16.20 4.29 0.76
C GLU A 74 14.85 4.14 0.04
N VAL A 75 14.07 5.20 -0.11
CA VAL A 75 12.83 5.18 -0.87
C VAL A 75 13.08 4.80 -2.33
N VAL A 76 14.08 5.42 -2.99
CA VAL A 76 14.44 5.08 -4.38
C VAL A 76 14.87 3.62 -4.47
N ARG A 77 15.76 3.17 -3.58
CA ARG A 77 16.21 1.76 -3.53
C ARG A 77 15.02 0.80 -3.41
N MET A 78 14.09 1.09 -2.52
CA MET A 78 12.91 0.24 -2.31
C MET A 78 11.97 0.25 -3.51
N LEU A 79 11.77 1.40 -4.15
CA LEU A 79 10.93 1.51 -5.34
C LEU A 79 11.52 0.80 -6.56
N ASP A 80 12.85 0.69 -6.63
CA ASP A 80 13.54 -0.05 -7.71
C ASP A 80 13.39 -1.57 -7.57
N LYS A 81 13.09 -2.07 -6.37
CA LYS A 81 12.81 -3.50 -6.12
C LYS A 81 11.38 -3.88 -6.52
N ARG A 82 11.10 -3.87 -7.82
CA ARG A 82 9.75 -4.12 -8.35
C ARG A 82 9.17 -5.47 -7.94
N ASP A 83 10.00 -6.49 -7.78
CA ASP A 83 9.56 -7.84 -7.43
C ASP A 83 8.79 -7.91 -6.12
N GLN A 84 9.07 -7.02 -5.17
CA GLN A 84 8.35 -6.94 -3.91
C GLN A 84 6.91 -6.39 -4.05
N TYR A 85 6.58 -5.79 -5.17
CA TYR A 85 5.24 -5.26 -5.46
C TYR A 85 4.36 -6.23 -6.23
N TYR A 86 4.93 -7.32 -6.74
CA TYR A 86 4.20 -8.46 -7.32
C TYR A 86 3.51 -9.26 -6.21
N VAL A 87 2.61 -8.60 -5.50
CA VAL A 87 1.85 -9.28 -4.45
C VAL A 87 0.43 -9.46 -4.95
N ILE A 88 -0.03 -10.71 -4.99
CA ILE A 88 -1.46 -10.97 -5.17
C ILE A 88 -2.17 -10.41 -3.94
N ASP A 89 -2.94 -9.35 -4.14
CA ASP A 89 -3.69 -8.75 -3.05
C ASP A 89 -4.76 -9.73 -2.56
N GLU A 90 -4.75 -10.03 -1.27
CA GLU A 90 -5.74 -10.89 -0.63
C GLU A 90 -7.19 -10.43 -0.87
N THR A 91 -7.43 -9.14 -1.00
CA THR A 91 -8.77 -8.59 -1.27
C THR A 91 -9.28 -9.07 -2.61
N VAL A 92 -8.43 -8.97 -3.65
CA VAL A 92 -8.75 -9.41 -5.01
C VAL A 92 -8.76 -10.94 -5.10
N GLN A 93 -7.84 -11.61 -4.42
CA GLN A 93 -7.77 -13.06 -4.35
C GLN A 93 -9.01 -13.68 -3.71
N LYS A 94 -9.45 -13.16 -2.57
CA LYS A 94 -10.68 -13.61 -1.88
C LYS A 94 -11.94 -13.38 -2.72
N ALA A 95 -11.89 -12.45 -3.67
CA ALA A 95 -12.94 -12.20 -4.65
C ALA A 95 -12.80 -13.07 -5.93
N GLY A 96 -12.01 -14.15 -5.88
CA GLY A 96 -11.90 -15.15 -6.94
C GLY A 96 -10.94 -14.81 -8.07
N PHE A 97 -10.16 -13.74 -7.96
CA PHE A 97 -9.21 -13.34 -9.01
C PHE A 97 -7.76 -13.46 -8.53
N ASN A 98 -7.04 -14.47 -9.05
CA ASN A 98 -5.69 -14.83 -8.59
C ASN A 98 -4.56 -14.26 -9.48
N SER A 99 -4.88 -13.44 -10.46
CA SER A 99 -3.92 -12.97 -11.47
C SER A 99 -3.72 -11.45 -11.42
N SER A 100 -3.95 -10.84 -10.27
CA SER A 100 -3.66 -9.42 -10.09
C SER A 100 -2.17 -9.18 -10.25
N ILE A 101 -1.81 -8.33 -11.20
CA ILE A 101 -0.42 -7.90 -11.43
C ILE A 101 -0.38 -6.41 -11.18
N THR A 102 0.29 -5.99 -10.12
CA THR A 102 0.54 -4.58 -9.87
C THR A 102 2.04 -4.31 -9.89
N ASN A 103 2.44 -3.21 -10.52
CA ASN A 103 3.81 -2.68 -10.46
C ASN A 103 3.92 -1.50 -9.48
N THR A 104 2.83 -1.20 -8.79
CA THR A 104 2.72 -0.09 -7.84
C THR A 104 2.70 -0.63 -6.43
N PRO A 105 3.33 0.05 -5.47
CA PRO A 105 3.25 -0.32 -4.07
C PRO A 105 1.79 -0.50 -3.64
N ILE A 106 1.46 -1.68 -3.11
CA ILE A 106 0.08 -2.06 -2.74
C ILE A 106 -0.61 -1.01 -1.87
N ARG A 107 0.15 -0.28 -1.07
CA ARG A 107 -0.38 0.76 -0.20
C ARG A 107 -0.87 1.99 -0.97
N LYS A 108 -0.26 2.32 -2.12
CA LYS A 108 -0.79 3.36 -3.01
C LYS A 108 -2.13 2.94 -3.58
N LEU A 109 -2.25 1.70 -4.06
CA LEU A 109 -3.53 1.17 -4.55
C LEU A 109 -4.59 1.15 -3.45
N ARG A 110 -4.26 0.72 -2.24
CA ARG A 110 -5.18 0.77 -1.09
C ARG A 110 -5.68 2.17 -0.81
N PHE A 111 -4.81 3.18 -0.87
CA PHE A 111 -5.23 4.57 -0.72
C PHE A 111 -6.32 4.93 -1.73
N PHE A 112 -6.13 4.63 -3.00
CA PHE A 112 -7.12 4.95 -4.03
C PHE A 112 -8.38 4.09 -3.92
N ARG A 113 -8.24 2.81 -3.56
CA ARG A 113 -9.36 1.92 -3.27
C ARG A 113 -10.26 2.47 -2.16
N GLU A 114 -9.67 2.96 -1.09
CA GLU A 114 -10.40 3.56 0.03
C GLU A 114 -10.98 4.92 -0.33
N PHE A 115 -10.21 5.77 -0.98
CA PHE A 115 -10.62 7.12 -1.37
C PHE A 115 -11.81 7.10 -2.35
N PHE A 116 -11.75 6.30 -3.40
CA PHE A 116 -12.82 6.17 -4.38
C PHE A 116 -13.88 5.14 -3.98
N GLY A 117 -13.58 4.24 -3.07
CA GLY A 117 -14.50 3.22 -2.58
C GLY A 117 -14.88 2.16 -3.62
N TYR A 118 -14.12 1.98 -4.70
CA TYR A 118 -14.48 1.07 -5.79
C TYR A 118 -14.41 -0.42 -5.41
N THR A 119 -13.76 -0.78 -4.32
CA THR A 119 -13.84 -2.15 -3.76
C THR A 119 -15.26 -2.55 -3.38
N LYS A 120 -16.15 -1.57 -3.13
CA LYS A 120 -17.56 -1.83 -2.89
C LYS A 120 -18.27 -2.48 -4.10
N ALA A 121 -17.70 -2.36 -5.31
CA ALA A 121 -18.21 -3.06 -6.48
C ALA A 121 -18.36 -4.58 -6.26
N MET A 122 -17.50 -5.18 -5.43
CA MET A 122 -17.56 -6.60 -5.08
C MET A 122 -18.80 -6.98 -4.26
N THR A 123 -19.43 -6.01 -3.60
CA THR A 123 -20.64 -6.22 -2.77
C THR A 123 -21.93 -5.88 -3.49
N ILE A 124 -21.85 -5.33 -4.70
CA ILE A 124 -23.03 -4.98 -5.48
C ILE A 124 -23.64 -6.26 -6.04
N PHE A 125 -24.93 -6.45 -5.77
CA PHE A 125 -25.69 -7.55 -6.36
C PHE A 125 -25.84 -7.37 -7.88
N LYS A 126 -25.54 -8.42 -8.63
CA LYS A 126 -25.79 -8.50 -10.06
C LYS A 126 -26.63 -9.74 -10.36
N ASP A 127 -27.61 -9.59 -11.23
CA ASP A 127 -28.41 -10.71 -11.72
C ASP A 127 -27.56 -11.58 -12.66
N ASP A 128 -27.19 -12.76 -12.21
CA ASP A 128 -26.37 -13.71 -12.97
C ASP A 128 -27.00 -14.09 -14.32
N ALA A 129 -28.35 -14.08 -14.43
CA ALA A 129 -29.04 -14.38 -15.68
C ALA A 129 -28.81 -13.33 -16.76
N ARG A 130 -28.51 -12.09 -16.37
CA ARG A 130 -28.20 -10.98 -17.28
C ARG A 130 -26.70 -10.80 -17.51
N PHE A 131 -25.88 -11.44 -16.72
CA PHE A 131 -24.44 -11.46 -16.89
C PHE A 131 -24.09 -12.52 -17.94
N SER A 132 -23.96 -12.09 -19.19
CA SER A 132 -23.92 -12.90 -20.41
C SER A 132 -23.08 -14.17 -20.35
N ASN A 133 -23.51 -15.18 -21.07
CA ASN A 133 -22.76 -16.40 -21.45
C ASN A 133 -22.33 -17.35 -20.31
N GLY A 134 -23.12 -17.45 -19.23
CA GLY A 134 -22.88 -18.46 -18.19
C GLY A 134 -21.75 -18.14 -17.22
N VAL A 135 -21.15 -16.94 -17.28
CA VAL A 135 -20.16 -16.50 -16.31
C VAL A 135 -20.89 -16.02 -15.05
N ARG A 136 -20.65 -16.67 -13.94
CA ARG A 136 -21.19 -16.23 -12.64
C ARG A 136 -20.50 -14.97 -12.19
N TYR A 137 -21.26 -13.94 -11.84
CA TYR A 137 -20.73 -12.67 -11.33
C TYR A 137 -19.78 -12.86 -10.14
N ASP A 138 -20.11 -13.79 -9.24
CA ASP A 138 -19.30 -14.10 -8.07
C ASP A 138 -17.88 -14.56 -8.42
N SER A 139 -17.66 -15.15 -9.60
CA SER A 139 -16.33 -15.58 -10.04
C SER A 139 -15.50 -14.47 -10.67
N VAL A 140 -16.08 -13.28 -10.89
CA VAL A 140 -15.40 -12.17 -11.58
C VAL A 140 -15.34 -10.89 -10.77
N LYS A 141 -15.86 -10.88 -9.56
CA LYS A 141 -15.86 -9.69 -8.68
C LYS A 141 -14.50 -9.05 -8.50
N GLY A 142 -13.48 -9.87 -8.33
CA GLY A 142 -12.11 -9.41 -8.18
C GLY A 142 -11.58 -8.69 -9.42
N ARG A 143 -12.03 -9.06 -10.62
CA ARG A 143 -11.65 -8.37 -11.87
C ARG A 143 -12.09 -6.92 -11.88
N LEU A 144 -13.27 -6.61 -11.35
CA LEU A 144 -13.77 -5.24 -11.31
C LEU A 144 -12.87 -4.32 -10.50
N VAL A 145 -12.30 -4.84 -9.42
CA VAL A 145 -11.33 -4.10 -8.61
C VAL A 145 -9.99 -4.00 -9.34
N ASP A 146 -9.52 -5.10 -9.93
CA ASP A 146 -8.25 -5.15 -10.63
C ASP A 146 -8.24 -4.26 -11.88
N GLU A 147 -9.33 -4.20 -12.64
CA GLU A 147 -9.50 -3.30 -13.78
C GLU A 147 -9.40 -1.82 -13.36
N ALA A 148 -9.99 -1.47 -12.22
CA ALA A 148 -9.85 -0.13 -11.65
C ALA A 148 -8.41 0.12 -11.13
N ASP A 149 -7.78 -0.86 -10.49
CA ASP A 149 -6.39 -0.77 -10.07
C ASP A 149 -5.45 -0.57 -11.25
N MET A 150 -5.67 -1.26 -12.37
CA MET A 150 -4.87 -1.08 -13.59
C MET A 150 -4.98 0.35 -14.13
N LEU A 151 -6.17 0.95 -14.11
CA LEU A 151 -6.35 2.35 -14.50
C LEU A 151 -5.60 3.30 -13.56
N VAL A 152 -5.75 3.09 -12.26
CA VAL A 152 -5.06 3.89 -11.24
C VAL A 152 -3.56 3.77 -11.39
N ASP A 153 -3.04 2.55 -11.51
CA ASP A 153 -1.62 2.29 -11.70
C ASP A 153 -1.08 2.97 -12.97
N HIS A 154 -1.78 2.84 -14.08
CA HIS A 154 -1.43 3.51 -15.33
C HIS A 154 -1.30 5.03 -15.17
N ILE A 155 -2.27 5.67 -14.52
CA ILE A 155 -2.27 7.12 -14.34
C ILE A 155 -1.16 7.55 -13.38
N ILE A 156 -0.93 6.80 -12.28
CA ILE A 156 0.13 7.08 -11.32
C ILE A 156 1.51 6.99 -11.96
N GLN A 157 1.74 5.99 -12.82
CA GLN A 157 3.03 5.80 -13.48
C GLN A 157 3.41 6.98 -14.39
N HIS A 158 2.43 7.71 -14.92
CA HIS A 158 2.69 8.91 -15.71
C HIS A 158 3.05 10.15 -14.88
N ASP A 159 2.79 10.11 -13.57
CA ASP A 159 3.15 11.12 -12.56
C ASP A 159 2.86 12.58 -12.94
N GLN A 160 1.81 12.79 -13.74
CA GLN A 160 1.39 14.13 -14.19
C GLN A 160 -0.10 14.31 -13.90
N ARG A 161 -0.44 15.40 -13.15
CA ARG A 161 -1.83 15.77 -12.86
C ARG A 161 -2.70 14.58 -12.43
N VAL A 162 -2.15 13.72 -11.56
CA VAL A 162 -2.72 12.41 -11.22
C VAL A 162 -4.19 12.48 -10.82
N PHE A 163 -4.55 13.35 -9.88
CA PHE A 163 -5.94 13.48 -9.42
C PHE A 163 -6.87 14.00 -10.51
N GLU A 164 -6.42 14.96 -11.29
CA GLU A 164 -7.22 15.46 -12.39
C GLU A 164 -7.46 14.37 -13.42
N ASN A 165 -6.41 13.64 -13.82
CA ASN A 165 -6.53 12.54 -14.76
C ASN A 165 -7.43 11.43 -14.24
N LEU A 166 -7.36 11.08 -12.95
CA LEU A 166 -8.26 10.09 -12.34
C LEU A 166 -9.73 10.52 -12.36
N LEU A 167 -10.01 11.82 -12.28
CA LEU A 167 -11.37 12.34 -12.26
C LEU A 167 -11.94 12.63 -13.65
N THR A 168 -11.09 12.83 -14.65
CA THR A 168 -11.50 13.29 -15.99
C THR A 168 -11.21 12.28 -17.11
N THR A 169 -10.50 11.18 -16.82
CA THR A 169 -10.17 10.18 -17.82
C THR A 169 -11.41 9.53 -18.40
N GLU A 170 -11.43 9.37 -19.71
CA GLU A 170 -12.41 8.57 -20.44
C GLU A 170 -11.89 7.14 -20.71
N SER A 171 -10.66 6.85 -20.29
CA SER A 171 -10.04 5.53 -20.44
C SER A 171 -10.54 4.57 -19.37
N PHE A 172 -10.60 3.30 -19.72
CA PHE A 172 -10.93 2.21 -18.80
C PHE A 172 -10.19 0.96 -19.23
N TYR A 173 -9.98 0.07 -18.28
CA TYR A 173 -9.37 -1.24 -18.54
C TYR A 173 -10.44 -2.32 -18.43
N VAL A 174 -10.34 -3.32 -19.30
CA VAL A 174 -11.19 -4.51 -19.26
C VAL A 174 -10.35 -5.75 -19.53
N TYR A 175 -10.64 -6.81 -18.82
CA TYR A 175 -10.08 -8.11 -19.15
C TYR A 175 -10.74 -8.65 -20.40
N HIS A 176 -9.91 -8.90 -21.39
CA HIS A 176 -10.37 -9.62 -22.59
C HIS A 176 -10.40 -11.13 -22.25
N SER A 177 -11.56 -11.70 -22.29
CA SER A 177 -11.75 -13.14 -22.13
C SER A 177 -11.57 -13.86 -23.46
#